data_c8c28293faa6954ba34354bcd1a85a23
#
_entry.id   c8c28293faa6954ba34354bcd1a85a23
#
_cell.length_a   1.000
_cell.length_b   1.000
_cell.length_c   1.000
_cell.angle_alpha   90.00
_cell.angle_beta   90.00
_cell.angle_gamma   90.00
#
_symmetry.space_group_name_H-M   'P 1'
#
loop_
_entity.id
_entity.type
_entity.pdbx_description
1 polymer ?
#
loop_
_entity_poly.entity_id
_entity_poly.type
_entity_poly.pdbx_seq_one_letter_code
_entity_poly.pdbx_strand_id
1 'polypeptide(L)'
;CHFIYSETFIQGMETSKQKTLKGSFSLYGKGLHTGLNLTVTFNPAPENTGYKIQRIDMEGEPIIDAIADNVTDTQRGTVLERKGVRVGTVEHGMAALYAMGVDNCLIQVNGPEFPILDGSAVMYVEKIKEVGLVDQNAPKDFYIIRKKIEITDDNGSNITILPDEEFSITAMCSFNSKFISSQFATLDDIHKFSDEIAPARTFVFVRDIMPLLQANLIKGGDL
;
A
#
# COMPACT_ATOMS: atom_id res chain seq x y z
N CYS A 1 -6.65 -24.02 20.72
CA CYS A 1 -6.65 -22.86 21.65
C CYS A 1 -7.44 -21.73 21.02
N HIS A 2 -8.45 -21.22 21.75
CA HIS A 2 -9.11 -19.98 21.37
C HIS A 2 -8.29 -18.83 21.95
N PHE A 3 -7.84 -17.92 21.14
CA PHE A 3 -7.23 -16.69 21.60
C PHE A 3 -8.35 -15.76 22.10
N ILE A 4 -8.21 -15.23 23.31
CA ILE A 4 -9.19 -14.33 23.94
C ILE A 4 -8.51 -12.98 24.02
N TYR A 5 -9.07 -11.98 23.34
CA TYR A 5 -8.61 -10.59 23.39
C TYR A 5 -8.98 -9.97 24.74
N SER A 6 -8.15 -9.04 25.23
CA SER A 6 -8.43 -8.35 26.48
C SER A 6 -9.67 -7.44 26.38
N GLU A 7 -10.36 -7.22 27.48
CA GLU A 7 -11.52 -6.30 27.51
C GLU A 7 -11.13 -4.87 27.10
N THR A 8 -9.95 -4.42 27.51
CA THR A 8 -9.42 -3.09 27.14
C THR A 8 -9.21 -2.97 25.63
N PHE A 9 -8.70 -4.04 24.99
CA PHE A 9 -8.51 -4.07 23.54
C PHE A 9 -9.85 -3.97 22.80
N ILE A 10 -10.84 -4.78 23.20
CA ILE A 10 -12.18 -4.79 22.62
C ILE A 10 -12.85 -3.42 22.78
N GLN A 11 -12.79 -2.83 23.97
CA GLN A 11 -13.35 -1.50 24.23
C GLN A 11 -12.67 -0.41 23.41
N GLY A 12 -11.35 -0.49 23.22
CA GLY A 12 -10.59 0.43 22.35
C GLY A 12 -11.07 0.37 20.90
N MET A 13 -11.35 -0.83 20.40
CA MET A 13 -11.91 -1.03 19.05
C MET A 13 -13.30 -0.41 18.89
N GLU A 14 -14.19 -0.65 19.86
CA GLU A 14 -15.58 -0.14 19.82
C GLU A 14 -15.66 1.39 19.82
N THR A 15 -14.67 2.08 20.38
CA THR A 15 -14.61 3.54 20.45
C THR A 15 -13.85 4.20 19.32
N SER A 16 -13.12 3.41 18.51
CA SER A 16 -12.30 3.92 17.41
C SER A 16 -13.16 4.44 16.27
N LYS A 17 -12.84 5.66 15.81
CA LYS A 17 -13.52 6.30 14.68
C LYS A 17 -12.70 6.19 13.40
N GLN A 18 -13.41 6.17 12.28
CA GLN A 18 -12.80 6.31 10.96
C GLN A 18 -12.14 7.68 10.83
N LYS A 19 -11.13 7.76 9.98
CA LYS A 19 -10.39 8.98 9.68
C LYS A 19 -10.25 9.18 8.18
N THR A 20 -10.25 10.44 7.78
CA THR A 20 -9.89 10.86 6.43
C THR A 20 -8.85 11.98 6.48
N LEU A 21 -8.30 12.35 5.33
CA LEU A 21 -7.40 13.49 5.20
C LEU A 21 -8.14 14.79 5.56
N LYS A 22 -7.46 15.73 6.21
CA LYS A 22 -8.02 17.07 6.50
C LYS A 22 -8.04 17.96 5.26
N GLY A 23 -7.17 17.69 4.29
CA GLY A 23 -7.08 18.41 3.02
C GLY A 23 -6.53 17.50 1.93
N SER A 24 -6.53 17.98 0.68
CA SER A 24 -5.97 17.26 -0.45
C SER A 24 -4.49 17.57 -0.62
N PHE A 25 -3.74 16.60 -1.17
CA PHE A 25 -2.37 16.81 -1.62
C PHE A 25 -2.10 16.06 -2.92
N SER A 26 -1.09 16.50 -3.67
CA SER A 26 -0.67 15.85 -4.90
C SER A 26 0.81 15.55 -4.88
N LEU A 27 1.18 14.44 -5.53
CA LEU A 27 2.55 14.05 -5.81
C LEU A 27 2.71 13.88 -7.32
N TYR A 28 3.85 14.31 -7.82
CA TYR A 28 4.19 14.29 -9.24
C TYR A 28 5.50 13.55 -9.47
N GLY A 29 5.56 12.72 -10.50
CA GLY A 29 6.77 12.01 -10.87
C GLY A 29 6.58 11.13 -12.10
N LYS A 30 7.61 10.37 -12.44
CA LYS A 30 7.55 9.38 -13.51
C LYS A 30 6.94 8.08 -13.03
N GLY A 31 6.16 7.44 -13.88
CA GLY A 31 5.77 6.04 -13.70
C GLY A 31 6.95 5.11 -13.93
N LEU A 32 7.16 4.16 -13.02
CA LEU A 32 8.30 3.22 -13.11
C LEU A 32 8.25 2.41 -14.41
N HIS A 33 7.09 1.86 -14.73
CA HIS A 33 6.95 0.92 -15.85
C HIS A 33 6.66 1.64 -17.17
N THR A 34 5.83 2.67 -17.14
CA THR A 34 5.40 3.39 -18.34
C THR A 34 6.35 4.51 -18.76
N GLY A 35 7.09 5.09 -17.82
CA GLY A 35 7.90 6.29 -18.03
C GLY A 35 7.09 7.57 -18.24
N LEU A 36 5.76 7.51 -18.06
CA LEU A 36 4.89 8.67 -18.19
C LEU A 36 5.08 9.65 -17.04
N ASN A 37 4.85 10.92 -17.30
CA ASN A 37 4.73 11.93 -16.25
C ASN A 37 3.34 11.84 -15.62
N LEU A 38 3.30 11.50 -14.35
CA LEU A 38 2.08 11.17 -13.64
C LEU A 38 1.88 12.09 -12.43
N THR A 39 0.64 12.37 -12.17
CA THR A 39 0.20 13.06 -10.96
C THR A 39 -0.79 12.17 -10.24
N VAL A 40 -0.58 11.96 -8.96
CA VAL A 40 -1.53 11.31 -8.07
C VAL A 40 -1.99 12.31 -7.02
N THR A 41 -3.30 12.46 -6.84
CA THR A 41 -3.91 13.38 -5.88
C THR A 41 -4.75 12.60 -4.88
N PHE A 42 -4.46 12.80 -3.61
CA PHE A 42 -5.18 12.19 -2.49
C PHE A 42 -6.15 13.20 -1.92
N ASN A 43 -7.42 12.85 -1.87
CA ASN A 43 -8.50 13.71 -1.43
C ASN A 43 -9.22 13.10 -0.21
N PRO A 44 -9.73 13.93 0.70
CA PRO A 44 -10.68 13.48 1.70
C PRO A 44 -11.84 12.73 1.04
N ALA A 45 -12.36 11.71 1.74
CA ALA A 45 -13.54 10.99 1.27
C ALA A 45 -14.55 10.80 2.41
N PRO A 46 -15.85 10.64 2.10
CA PRO A 46 -16.88 10.39 3.10
C PRO A 46 -16.62 9.10 3.90
N GLU A 47 -17.32 8.98 5.00
CA GLU A 47 -17.36 7.77 5.82
C GLU A 47 -17.72 6.53 5.00
N ASN A 48 -17.13 5.39 5.36
CA ASN A 48 -17.37 4.09 4.71
C ASN A 48 -17.03 4.04 3.21
N THR A 49 -16.19 4.96 2.74
CA THR A 49 -15.71 4.98 1.35
C THR A 49 -14.61 3.94 1.12
N GLY A 50 -13.73 3.71 2.10
CA GLY A 50 -12.47 3.00 1.91
C GLY A 50 -11.53 3.76 0.96
N TYR A 51 -10.64 3.05 0.29
CA TYR A 51 -9.78 3.65 -0.72
C TYR A 51 -10.37 3.44 -2.11
N LYS A 52 -10.54 4.53 -2.85
CA LYS A 52 -11.03 4.51 -4.23
C LYS A 52 -10.05 5.21 -5.13
N ILE A 53 -9.73 4.58 -6.27
CA ILE A 53 -8.81 5.13 -7.26
C ILE A 53 -9.62 5.52 -8.50
N GLN A 54 -9.54 6.79 -8.86
CA GLN A 54 -10.21 7.38 -10.02
C GLN A 54 -9.21 7.69 -11.13
N ARG A 55 -9.44 7.18 -12.34
CA ARG A 55 -8.66 7.45 -13.55
C ARG A 55 -9.21 8.68 -14.25
N ILE A 56 -8.64 9.86 -13.93
CA ILE A 56 -9.10 11.15 -14.48
C ILE A 56 -8.66 11.41 -15.91
N ASP A 57 -7.82 10.57 -16.48
CA ASP A 57 -7.38 10.61 -17.89
C ASP A 57 -8.27 9.79 -18.83
N MET A 58 -9.24 9.04 -18.30
CA MET A 58 -10.16 8.22 -19.08
C MET A 58 -11.54 8.86 -19.16
N GLU A 59 -12.24 8.60 -20.27
CA GLU A 59 -13.62 9.06 -20.44
C GLU A 59 -14.53 8.49 -19.34
N GLY A 60 -15.35 9.34 -18.73
CA GLY A 60 -16.21 9.00 -17.61
C GLY A 60 -15.51 8.83 -16.28
N GLU A 61 -14.20 9.08 -16.23
CA GLU A 61 -13.40 9.07 -15.00
C GLU A 61 -13.68 7.88 -14.08
N PRO A 62 -13.51 6.63 -14.58
CA PRO A 62 -13.93 5.43 -13.86
C PRO A 62 -13.17 5.26 -12.54
N ILE A 63 -13.87 4.64 -11.57
CA ILE A 63 -13.37 4.40 -10.21
C ILE A 63 -13.19 2.90 -9.97
N ILE A 64 -12.07 2.54 -9.36
CA ILE A 64 -11.74 1.19 -8.87
C ILE A 64 -11.67 1.22 -7.34
N ASP A 65 -12.30 0.25 -6.67
CA ASP A 65 -12.08 0.03 -5.25
C ASP A 65 -10.69 -0.58 -5.04
N ALA A 66 -9.89 0.01 -4.14
CA ALA A 66 -8.57 -0.51 -3.80
C ALA A 66 -8.67 -1.65 -2.76
N ILE A 67 -9.19 -2.78 -3.20
CA ILE A 67 -9.39 -4.01 -2.41
C ILE A 67 -8.67 -5.20 -3.06
N ALA A 68 -8.39 -6.22 -2.27
CA ALA A 68 -7.66 -7.40 -2.72
C ALA A 68 -8.33 -8.11 -3.92
N ASP A 69 -9.67 -8.11 -3.99
CA ASP A 69 -10.43 -8.74 -5.09
C ASP A 69 -10.17 -8.10 -6.47
N ASN A 70 -9.66 -6.87 -6.49
CA ASN A 70 -9.30 -6.16 -7.72
C ASN A 70 -7.81 -6.26 -8.06
N VAL A 71 -7.00 -6.99 -7.26
CA VAL A 71 -5.58 -7.26 -7.58
C VAL A 71 -5.52 -8.30 -8.70
N THR A 72 -4.93 -7.93 -9.84
CA THR A 72 -4.83 -8.81 -11.01
C THR A 72 -3.40 -9.17 -11.37
N ASP A 73 -2.42 -8.42 -10.88
CA ASP A 73 -1.00 -8.68 -11.15
C ASP A 73 -0.16 -8.20 -9.96
N THR A 74 0.85 -8.99 -9.62
CA THR A 74 1.83 -8.67 -8.55
C THR A 74 3.28 -8.78 -9.04
N GLN A 75 3.48 -8.85 -10.36
CA GLN A 75 4.83 -8.90 -10.94
C GLN A 75 5.48 -7.50 -10.88
N ARG A 76 6.46 -7.35 -10.01
CA ARG A 76 7.24 -6.12 -9.84
C ARG A 76 6.43 -4.88 -9.42
N GLY A 77 5.24 -5.06 -8.88
CA GLY A 77 4.34 -4.03 -8.38
C GLY A 77 2.93 -4.56 -8.21
N THR A 78 2.11 -3.87 -7.46
CA THR A 78 0.70 -4.25 -7.28
C THR A 78 -0.17 -3.51 -8.29
N VAL A 79 -0.96 -4.28 -9.04
CA VAL A 79 -1.90 -3.76 -10.04
C VAL A 79 -3.32 -4.05 -9.63
N LEU A 80 -4.13 -3.01 -9.60
CA LEU A 80 -5.57 -3.09 -9.44
C LEU A 80 -6.23 -2.95 -10.80
N GLU A 81 -7.17 -3.84 -11.12
CA GLU A 81 -7.91 -3.79 -12.36
C GLU A 81 -9.37 -4.21 -12.15
N ARG A 82 -10.28 -3.45 -12.75
CA ARG A 82 -11.71 -3.78 -12.78
C ARG A 82 -12.34 -3.23 -14.06
N LYS A 83 -13.06 -4.08 -14.79
CA LYS A 83 -13.80 -3.71 -16.03
C LYS A 83 -12.92 -2.99 -17.07
N GLY A 84 -11.66 -3.44 -17.23
CA GLY A 84 -10.72 -2.86 -18.17
C GLY A 84 -10.05 -1.57 -17.71
N VAL A 85 -10.34 -1.09 -16.51
CA VAL A 85 -9.65 0.05 -15.88
C VAL A 85 -8.53 -0.49 -15.01
N ARG A 86 -7.31 -0.04 -15.24
CA ARG A 86 -6.09 -0.56 -14.60
C ARG A 86 -5.27 0.56 -13.97
N VAL A 87 -4.74 0.32 -12.76
CA VAL A 87 -3.77 1.19 -12.08
C VAL A 87 -2.73 0.33 -11.37
N GLY A 88 -1.45 0.55 -11.68
CA GLY A 88 -0.31 -0.17 -11.09
C GLY A 88 0.48 0.67 -10.09
N THR A 89 1.49 0.03 -9.49
CA THR A 89 2.45 0.64 -8.54
C THR A 89 1.75 1.36 -7.36
N VAL A 90 0.67 0.75 -6.86
CA VAL A 90 -0.17 1.37 -5.81
C VAL A 90 0.34 1.11 -4.40
N GLU A 91 1.23 0.12 -4.22
CA GLU A 91 1.66 -0.43 -2.93
C GLU A 91 2.24 0.61 -1.95
N HIS A 92 3.07 1.53 -2.44
CA HIS A 92 3.71 2.56 -1.58
C HIS A 92 2.69 3.54 -1.01
N GLY A 93 1.76 4.00 -1.86
CA GLY A 93 0.68 4.90 -1.45
C GLY A 93 -0.31 4.22 -0.51
N MET A 94 -0.67 2.95 -0.79
CA MET A 94 -1.58 2.17 0.06
C MET A 94 -0.96 1.89 1.43
N ALA A 95 0.33 1.51 1.47
CA ALA A 95 1.04 1.29 2.72
C ALA A 95 1.09 2.55 3.58
N ALA A 96 1.37 3.71 2.97
CA ALA A 96 1.39 4.99 3.67
C ALA A 96 0.02 5.36 4.24
N LEU A 97 -1.07 5.26 3.45
CA LEU A 97 -2.42 5.54 3.93
C LEU A 97 -2.80 4.66 5.12
N TYR A 98 -2.57 3.36 5.00
CA TYR A 98 -2.89 2.40 6.05
C TYR A 98 -2.10 2.68 7.33
N ALA A 99 -0.78 2.82 7.23
CA ALA A 99 0.09 3.02 8.38
C ALA A 99 -0.16 4.37 9.08
N MET A 100 -0.55 5.39 8.33
CA MET A 100 -0.90 6.70 8.88
C MET A 100 -2.34 6.76 9.43
N GLY A 101 -3.11 5.66 9.33
CA GLY A 101 -4.45 5.57 9.92
C GLY A 101 -5.54 6.26 9.11
N VAL A 102 -5.36 6.46 7.81
CA VAL A 102 -6.41 6.93 6.90
C VAL A 102 -7.35 5.77 6.60
N ASP A 103 -8.64 5.93 6.81
CA ASP A 103 -9.65 4.91 6.49
C ASP A 103 -10.36 5.20 5.16
N ASN A 104 -10.56 6.47 4.83
CA ASN A 104 -11.32 6.89 3.65
C ASN A 104 -10.53 7.89 2.82
N CYS A 105 -10.30 7.58 1.54
CA CYS A 105 -9.55 8.42 0.61
C CYS A 105 -10.00 8.22 -0.83
N LEU A 106 -10.25 9.32 -1.55
CA LEU A 106 -10.41 9.31 -3.00
C LEU A 106 -9.08 9.70 -3.64
N ILE A 107 -8.52 8.78 -4.42
CA ILE A 107 -7.22 8.94 -5.06
C ILE A 107 -7.44 9.13 -6.56
N GLN A 108 -7.06 10.29 -7.09
CA GLN A 108 -7.14 10.59 -8.51
C GLN A 108 -5.78 10.44 -9.17
N VAL A 109 -5.73 9.76 -10.30
CA VAL A 109 -4.50 9.58 -11.08
C VAL A 109 -4.75 9.82 -12.56
N ASN A 110 -3.81 10.52 -13.19
CA ASN A 110 -3.89 10.88 -14.61
C ASN A 110 -3.20 9.86 -15.53
N GLY A 111 -3.13 8.59 -15.11
CA GLY A 111 -2.49 7.55 -15.91
C GLY A 111 -2.59 6.16 -15.28
N PRO A 112 -1.98 5.14 -15.92
CA PRO A 112 -2.19 3.74 -15.59
C PRO A 112 -1.37 3.23 -14.40
N GLU A 113 -0.60 4.08 -13.73
CA GLU A 113 0.17 3.74 -12.53
C GLU A 113 0.40 4.96 -11.63
N PHE A 114 0.79 4.73 -10.37
CA PHE A 114 1.27 5.80 -9.51
C PHE A 114 2.71 6.15 -9.86
N PRO A 115 3.12 7.42 -9.68
CA PRO A 115 4.53 7.79 -9.84
C PRO A 115 5.40 7.04 -8.82
N ILE A 116 6.56 6.54 -9.28
CA ILE A 116 7.48 5.79 -8.41
C ILE A 116 8.14 6.68 -7.35
N LEU A 117 8.21 7.98 -7.62
CA LEU A 117 8.90 8.97 -6.78
C LEU A 117 10.36 8.56 -6.51
N ASP A 118 10.75 8.47 -5.25
CA ASP A 118 12.08 8.02 -4.83
C ASP A 118 12.18 6.50 -4.60
N GLY A 119 11.10 5.76 -4.89
CA GLY A 119 11.00 4.32 -4.67
C GLY A 119 10.65 3.91 -3.24
N SER A 120 10.23 4.86 -2.40
CA SER A 120 9.84 4.63 -1.00
C SER A 120 8.41 5.15 -0.72
N ALA A 121 7.94 4.98 0.52
CA ALA A 121 6.66 5.52 0.97
C ALA A 121 6.81 6.89 1.69
N VAL A 122 8.04 7.40 1.86
CA VAL A 122 8.31 8.56 2.71
C VAL A 122 7.60 9.82 2.25
N MET A 123 7.59 10.10 0.94
CA MET A 123 6.94 11.31 0.40
C MET A 123 5.42 11.31 0.62
N TYR A 124 4.78 10.13 0.55
CA TYR A 124 3.36 9.98 0.89
C TYR A 124 3.12 10.27 2.37
N VAL A 125 3.94 9.68 3.25
CA VAL A 125 3.85 9.88 4.71
C VAL A 125 4.02 11.35 5.08
N GLU A 126 5.03 12.03 4.51
CA GLU A 126 5.29 13.46 4.76
C GLU A 126 4.08 14.31 4.37
N LYS A 127 3.48 14.05 3.20
CA LYS A 127 2.29 14.78 2.75
C LYS A 127 1.05 14.50 3.61
N ILE A 128 0.85 13.26 4.06
CA ILE A 128 -0.23 12.93 4.99
C ILE A 128 -0.02 13.66 6.32
N LYS A 129 1.21 13.70 6.85
CA LYS A 129 1.54 14.46 8.07
C LYS A 129 1.31 15.97 7.90
N GLU A 130 1.67 16.52 6.73
CA GLU A 130 1.51 17.96 6.42
C GLU A 130 0.03 18.37 6.39
N VAL A 131 -0.83 17.61 5.70
CA VAL A 131 -2.26 17.97 5.60
C VAL A 131 -3.03 17.58 6.85
N GLY A 132 -2.58 16.56 7.58
CA GLY A 132 -3.23 16.06 8.79
C GLY A 132 -4.47 15.21 8.51
N LEU A 133 -5.01 14.66 9.59
CA LEU A 133 -6.22 13.82 9.58
C LEU A 133 -7.36 14.47 10.35
N VAL A 134 -8.58 14.03 10.04
CA VAL A 134 -9.79 14.39 10.76
C VAL A 134 -10.60 13.15 11.08
N ASP A 135 -11.09 13.07 12.32
CA ASP A 135 -12.00 12.00 12.74
C ASP A 135 -13.37 12.17 12.06
N GLN A 136 -13.94 11.06 11.66
CA GLN A 136 -15.28 10.99 11.07
C GLN A 136 -16.29 10.43 12.08
N ASN A 137 -17.57 10.59 11.80
CA ASN A 137 -18.62 10.20 12.76
C ASN A 137 -19.11 8.74 12.59
N ALA A 138 -18.28 7.90 11.97
CA ALA A 138 -18.52 6.47 11.80
C ALA A 138 -17.52 5.63 12.61
N PRO A 139 -17.93 4.49 13.17
CA PRO A 139 -17.02 3.57 13.82
C PRO A 139 -16.06 2.97 12.82
N LYS A 140 -14.86 2.63 13.27
CA LYS A 140 -13.88 1.90 12.46
C LYS A 140 -14.24 0.42 12.45
N ASP A 141 -14.21 -0.20 11.26
CA ASP A 141 -14.37 -1.65 11.12
C ASP A 141 -13.03 -2.36 11.36
N PHE A 142 -13.07 -3.44 12.13
CA PHE A 142 -11.91 -4.26 12.42
C PHE A 142 -12.11 -5.70 11.95
N TYR A 143 -11.11 -6.23 11.27
CA TYR A 143 -11.05 -7.65 10.98
C TYR A 143 -10.22 -8.35 12.05
N ILE A 144 -10.88 -9.13 12.91
CA ILE A 144 -10.25 -9.78 14.06
C ILE A 144 -9.78 -11.18 13.69
N ILE A 145 -8.50 -11.45 13.81
CA ILE A 145 -7.90 -12.76 13.59
C ILE A 145 -8.11 -13.62 14.87
N ARG A 146 -8.91 -14.67 14.78
CA ARG A 146 -9.26 -15.54 15.91
C ARG A 146 -8.53 -16.88 15.94
N LYS A 147 -7.82 -17.23 14.87
CA LYS A 147 -7.07 -18.48 14.75
C LYS A 147 -5.90 -18.30 13.79
N LYS A 148 -4.86 -19.15 13.92
CA LYS A 148 -3.77 -19.20 12.95
C LYS A 148 -4.33 -19.42 11.53
N ILE A 149 -3.86 -18.62 10.59
CA ILE A 149 -4.07 -18.79 9.15
C ILE A 149 -2.69 -18.97 8.53
N GLU A 150 -2.54 -19.94 7.65
CA GLU A 150 -1.27 -20.22 6.97
C GLU A 150 -1.54 -20.51 5.49
N ILE A 151 -0.79 -19.85 4.63
CA ILE A 151 -0.89 -19.99 3.18
C ILE A 151 0.52 -20.20 2.66
N THR A 152 0.71 -21.25 1.87
CA THR A 152 1.99 -21.53 1.19
C THR A 152 1.71 -21.62 -0.31
N ASP A 153 2.52 -20.94 -1.12
CA ASP A 153 2.44 -21.04 -2.57
C ASP A 153 3.31 -22.18 -3.12
N ASP A 154 3.16 -22.46 -4.41
CA ASP A 154 3.91 -23.53 -5.09
C ASP A 154 5.42 -23.26 -5.15
N ASN A 155 5.87 -22.04 -4.94
CA ASN A 155 7.29 -21.65 -4.92
C ASN A 155 7.91 -21.74 -3.51
N GLY A 156 7.10 -22.11 -2.51
CA GLY A 156 7.52 -22.23 -1.12
C GLY A 156 7.47 -20.92 -0.33
N SER A 157 6.91 -19.85 -0.88
CA SER A 157 6.61 -18.64 -0.11
C SER A 157 5.48 -18.94 0.88
N ASN A 158 5.61 -18.45 2.09
CA ASN A 158 4.67 -18.73 3.17
C ASN A 158 4.22 -17.42 3.83
N ILE A 159 2.91 -17.32 4.10
CA ILE A 159 2.33 -16.27 4.93
C ILE A 159 1.65 -16.96 6.11
N THR A 160 2.03 -16.57 7.33
CA THR A 160 1.38 -17.00 8.55
C THR A 160 0.79 -15.78 9.26
N ILE A 161 -0.50 -15.85 9.57
CA ILE A 161 -1.22 -14.81 10.32
C ILE A 161 -1.62 -15.42 11.67
N LEU A 162 -1.29 -14.73 12.75
CA LEU A 162 -1.57 -15.15 14.12
C LEU A 162 -2.51 -14.16 14.82
N PRO A 163 -3.36 -14.59 15.74
CA PRO A 163 -4.06 -13.68 16.64
C PRO A 163 -3.08 -12.88 17.49
N ASP A 164 -3.32 -11.58 17.59
CA ASP A 164 -2.57 -10.67 18.46
C ASP A 164 -3.46 -9.47 18.81
N GLU A 165 -3.14 -8.73 19.87
CA GLU A 165 -3.81 -7.49 20.25
C GLU A 165 -3.23 -6.28 19.50
N GLU A 166 -2.04 -6.42 18.92
CA GLU A 166 -1.36 -5.39 18.15
C GLU A 166 -1.10 -5.84 16.71
N PHE A 167 -1.04 -4.87 15.81
CA PHE A 167 -0.67 -5.13 14.43
C PHE A 167 0.84 -5.13 14.30
N SER A 168 1.41 -6.28 13.96
CA SER A 168 2.83 -6.43 13.68
C SER A 168 3.06 -7.21 12.40
N ILE A 169 4.18 -6.95 11.74
CA ILE A 169 4.62 -7.68 10.54
C ILE A 169 6.08 -8.05 10.69
N THR A 170 6.41 -9.31 10.44
CA THR A 170 7.77 -9.75 10.18
C THR A 170 7.84 -10.31 8.76
N ALA A 171 8.71 -9.75 7.93
CA ALA A 171 8.94 -10.20 6.57
C ALA A 171 10.37 -10.70 6.40
N MET A 172 10.53 -11.83 5.71
CA MET A 172 11.83 -12.36 5.33
C MET A 172 11.85 -12.59 3.82
N CYS A 173 12.86 -12.03 3.16
CA CYS A 173 13.11 -12.24 1.72
C CYS A 173 14.43 -12.99 1.54
N SER A 174 14.42 -14.06 0.77
CA SER A 174 15.62 -14.79 0.36
C SER A 174 15.94 -14.48 -1.10
N PHE A 175 17.12 -13.91 -1.33
CA PHE A 175 17.58 -13.56 -2.67
C PHE A 175 18.52 -14.64 -3.20
N ASN A 176 18.30 -15.11 -4.41
CA ASN A 176 19.27 -15.99 -5.09
C ASN A 176 20.49 -15.16 -5.55
N SER A 177 21.28 -14.72 -4.58
CA SER A 177 22.44 -13.85 -4.81
C SER A 177 23.59 -14.26 -3.90
N LYS A 178 24.81 -14.21 -4.45
CA LYS A 178 26.03 -14.43 -3.68
C LYS A 178 26.42 -13.21 -2.82
N PHE A 179 25.85 -12.05 -3.11
CA PHE A 179 26.19 -10.78 -2.47
C PHE A 179 25.17 -10.37 -1.39
N ILE A 180 23.90 -10.75 -1.57
CA ILE A 180 22.84 -10.43 -0.64
C ILE A 180 22.22 -11.75 -0.17
N SER A 181 22.43 -12.08 1.10
CA SER A 181 21.80 -13.20 1.77
C SER A 181 20.31 -12.92 2.07
N SER A 182 19.67 -13.83 2.77
CA SER A 182 18.32 -13.58 3.28
C SER A 182 18.30 -12.34 4.16
N GLN A 183 17.31 -11.50 3.96
CA GLN A 183 17.07 -10.28 4.74
C GLN A 183 15.72 -10.41 5.44
N PHE A 184 15.61 -9.86 6.63
CA PHE A 184 14.35 -9.76 7.34
C PHE A 184 14.17 -8.36 7.94
N ALA A 185 12.90 -7.97 8.10
CA ALA A 185 12.54 -6.76 8.81
C ALA A 185 11.29 -7.05 9.65
N THR A 186 11.20 -6.41 10.79
CA THR A 186 10.03 -6.47 11.67
C THR A 186 9.51 -5.07 11.91
N LEU A 187 8.20 -4.90 11.81
CA LEU A 187 7.45 -3.76 12.29
C LEU A 187 6.56 -4.26 13.43
N ASP A 188 6.93 -3.96 14.65
CA ASP A 188 6.24 -4.41 15.88
C ASP A 188 5.16 -3.42 16.35
N ASP A 189 5.19 -2.19 15.84
CA ASP A 189 4.22 -1.13 16.10
C ASP A 189 4.01 -0.33 14.82
N ILE A 190 2.77 -0.27 14.35
CA ILE A 190 2.42 0.44 13.10
C ILE A 190 2.78 1.93 13.15
N HIS A 191 2.82 2.53 14.34
CA HIS A 191 3.19 3.94 14.50
C HIS A 191 4.67 4.22 14.16
N LYS A 192 5.52 3.20 14.21
CA LYS A 192 6.92 3.30 13.79
C LYS A 192 7.14 3.23 12.28
N PHE A 193 6.08 2.89 11.51
CA PHE A 193 6.16 2.76 10.06
C PHE A 193 6.81 3.97 9.39
N SER A 194 6.44 5.18 9.82
CA SER A 194 6.95 6.42 9.22
C SER A 194 8.46 6.57 9.30
N ASP A 195 9.08 6.03 10.35
CA ASP A 195 10.48 6.22 10.65
C ASP A 195 11.32 4.99 10.25
N GLU A 196 10.76 3.78 10.38
CA GLU A 196 11.50 2.54 10.20
C GLU A 196 11.29 1.91 8.81
N ILE A 197 10.07 2.01 8.25
CA ILE A 197 9.72 1.31 7.00
C ILE A 197 9.56 2.28 5.83
N ALA A 198 8.88 3.42 6.04
CA ALA A 198 8.58 4.33 4.94
C ALA A 198 9.81 4.79 4.14
N PRO A 199 11.02 5.00 4.74
CA PRO A 199 12.22 5.37 3.99
C PRO A 199 12.85 4.22 3.18
N ALA A 200 12.42 2.97 3.40
CA ALA A 200 12.97 1.84 2.67
C ALA A 200 12.57 1.89 1.19
N ARG A 201 13.57 1.84 0.31
CA ARG A 201 13.36 1.92 -1.14
C ARG A 201 13.20 0.54 -1.75
N THR A 202 12.35 0.45 -2.77
CA THR A 202 12.37 -0.69 -3.69
C THR A 202 13.67 -0.71 -4.47
N PHE A 203 14.07 -1.89 -4.96
CA PHE A 203 15.31 -2.06 -5.74
C PHE A 203 15.13 -3.13 -6.81
N VAL A 204 16.06 -3.13 -7.77
CA VAL A 204 16.18 -4.17 -8.80
C VAL A 204 17.63 -4.59 -8.94
N PHE A 205 17.89 -5.87 -9.15
CA PHE A 205 19.26 -6.34 -9.47
C PHE A 205 19.63 -5.93 -10.88
N VAL A 206 20.89 -5.50 -11.08
CA VAL A 206 21.41 -5.11 -12.40
C VAL A 206 21.20 -6.22 -13.44
N ARG A 207 21.34 -7.49 -13.04
CA ARG A 207 21.10 -8.65 -13.92
C ARG A 207 19.67 -8.73 -14.46
N ASP A 208 18.70 -8.14 -13.76
CA ASP A 208 17.28 -8.18 -14.12
C ASP A 208 16.86 -6.97 -14.98
N ILE A 209 17.71 -5.94 -15.08
CA ILE A 209 17.38 -4.70 -15.81
C ILE A 209 17.12 -4.99 -17.30
N MET A 210 18.01 -5.70 -17.97
CA MET A 210 17.86 -5.97 -19.41
C MET A 210 16.60 -6.79 -19.72
N PRO A 211 16.30 -7.89 -19.02
CA PRO A 211 15.04 -8.62 -19.22
C PRO A 211 13.80 -7.74 -18.97
N LEU A 212 13.82 -6.87 -17.97
CA LEU A 212 12.70 -5.97 -17.68
C LEU A 212 12.49 -4.92 -18.77
N LEU A 213 13.57 -4.33 -19.30
CA LEU A 213 13.49 -3.41 -20.44
C LEU A 213 12.98 -4.12 -21.71
N GLN A 214 13.42 -5.36 -21.96
CA GLN A 214 12.92 -6.17 -23.07
C GLN A 214 11.42 -6.49 -22.92
N ALA A 215 10.95 -6.68 -21.68
CA ALA A 215 9.53 -6.82 -21.35
C ALA A 215 8.75 -5.49 -21.38
N ASN A 216 9.39 -4.39 -21.81
CA ASN A 216 8.80 -3.07 -21.89
C ASN A 216 8.42 -2.45 -20.51
N LEU A 217 9.11 -2.86 -19.47
CA LEU A 217 8.97 -2.39 -18.08
C LEU A 217 10.12 -1.45 -17.70
N ILE A 218 10.03 -0.83 -16.53
CA ILE A 218 11.02 0.07 -15.90
C ILE A 218 11.51 1.24 -16.78
N LYS A 219 10.69 1.74 -17.69
CA LYS A 219 11.05 2.84 -18.59
C LYS A 219 11.29 4.18 -17.87
N GLY A 220 10.79 4.35 -16.68
CA GLY A 220 10.94 5.53 -15.85
C GLY A 220 12.01 5.38 -14.76
N GLY A 221 12.75 4.28 -14.75
CA GLY A 221 13.86 4.08 -13.84
C GLY A 221 15.02 5.02 -14.19
N ASP A 222 15.50 5.78 -13.19
CA ASP A 222 16.75 6.51 -13.31
C ASP A 222 17.92 5.59 -12.93
N LEU A 223 18.96 5.53 -13.78
CA LEU A 223 20.19 4.77 -13.57
C LEU A 223 21.21 5.63 -12.83
#